data_cce105633f590a4d8a53804111832102
#
_entry.id   cce105633f590a4d8a53804111832102
#
_cell.length_a   1.000
_cell.length_b   1.000
_cell.length_c   1.000
_cell.angle_alpha   90.00
_cell.angle_beta   90.00
_cell.angle_gamma   90.00
#
_symmetry.space_group_name_H-M   'P 1'
#
loop_
_entity.id
_entity.type
_entity.pdbx_description
1 polymer ?
#
loop_
_entity_poly.entity_id
_entity_poly.type
_entity_poly.pdbx_seq_one_letter_code
_entity_poly.pdbx_strand_id
1 'polypeptide(L)'
;MEIQNILQNALDAIDRNLRGELCVEELARESGFSRWHFSRLFQETVGIPPAQYLTLRRLQFAAYAAKSGRSLTETALEYGFDSYAGFYKAFVREFGCSPSEYLRKHPARRPERFQLEKEEHKMLTHEIAKAALAHWNLENASLEEYRYPSSGYLCENCLWVNGEFVLKESPFRGVLEKEAALSEQLTRFGLEAPDFQP
;
A
#
# COMPACT_ATOMS: atom_id res chain seq x y z
N MET A 1 -17.63 -6.92 9.56
CA MET A 1 -16.92 -7.91 10.42
C MET A 1 -16.39 -9.13 9.64
N GLU A 2 -17.16 -9.73 8.75
CA GLU A 2 -16.74 -10.95 8.02
C GLU A 2 -15.63 -10.68 6.99
N ILE A 3 -15.75 -9.64 6.17
CA ILE A 3 -14.77 -9.27 5.12
C ILE A 3 -13.40 -8.90 5.72
N GLN A 4 -13.37 -8.14 6.79
CA GLN A 4 -12.11 -7.78 7.47
C GLN A 4 -11.37 -9.01 8.00
N ASN A 5 -12.09 -9.97 8.58
CA ASN A 5 -11.49 -11.22 9.04
C ASN A 5 -10.94 -12.05 7.85
N ILE A 6 -11.65 -12.09 6.73
CA ILE A 6 -11.20 -12.78 5.52
C ILE A 6 -9.91 -12.13 4.99
N LEU A 7 -9.89 -10.81 4.88
CA LEU A 7 -8.71 -10.09 4.40
C LEU A 7 -7.54 -10.18 5.40
N GLN A 8 -7.80 -10.14 6.71
CA GLN A 8 -6.76 -10.37 7.71
C GLN A 8 -6.16 -11.77 7.59
N ASN A 9 -6.99 -12.79 7.36
CA ASN A 9 -6.51 -14.15 7.13
C ASN A 9 -5.64 -14.23 5.86
N ALA A 10 -6.00 -13.51 4.80
CA ALA A 10 -5.20 -13.44 3.57
C ALA A 10 -3.85 -12.73 3.81
N LEU A 11 -3.82 -11.64 4.56
CA LEU A 11 -2.58 -10.96 4.98
C LEU A 11 -1.67 -11.89 5.79
N ASP A 12 -2.25 -12.63 6.72
CA ASP A 12 -1.51 -13.61 7.52
C ASP A 12 -1.03 -14.80 6.68
N ALA A 13 -1.80 -15.22 5.69
CA ALA A 13 -1.39 -16.27 4.76
C ALA A 13 -0.20 -15.81 3.90
N ILE A 14 -0.20 -14.56 3.45
CA ILE A 14 0.94 -13.96 2.76
C ILE A 14 2.19 -14.01 3.66
N ASP A 15 2.11 -13.49 4.90
CA ASP A 15 3.26 -13.43 5.80
C ASP A 15 3.83 -14.81 6.19
N ARG A 16 2.97 -15.84 6.22
CA ARG A 16 3.40 -17.23 6.48
C ARG A 16 4.07 -17.90 5.27
N ASN A 17 3.75 -17.46 4.05
CA ASN A 17 4.17 -18.12 2.81
C ASN A 17 5.07 -17.28 1.91
N LEU A 18 5.83 -16.32 2.47
CA LEU A 18 6.68 -15.40 1.71
C LEU A 18 7.75 -16.10 0.87
N ARG A 19 8.17 -17.30 1.25
CA ARG A 19 9.19 -18.13 0.57
C ARG A 19 8.59 -19.13 -0.41
N GLY A 20 7.27 -19.28 -0.43
CA GLY A 20 6.55 -20.25 -1.27
C GLY A 20 6.05 -19.65 -2.58
N GLU A 21 5.40 -20.49 -3.36
CA GLU A 21 4.78 -20.14 -4.64
C GLU A 21 3.37 -19.53 -4.47
N LEU A 22 3.15 -18.78 -3.40
CA LEU A 22 1.85 -18.16 -3.16
C LEU A 22 1.51 -17.18 -4.28
N CYS A 23 0.33 -17.35 -4.85
CA CYS A 23 -0.22 -16.44 -5.86
C CYS A 23 -1.56 -15.84 -5.42
N VAL A 24 -1.96 -14.75 -6.08
CA VAL A 24 -3.20 -14.03 -5.76
C VAL A 24 -4.44 -14.90 -6.02
N GLU A 25 -4.36 -15.80 -6.97
CA GLU A 25 -5.42 -16.76 -7.32
C GLU A 25 -5.74 -17.70 -6.17
N GLU A 26 -4.71 -18.19 -5.48
CA GLU A 26 -4.86 -19.06 -4.31
C GLU A 26 -5.49 -18.29 -3.14
N LEU A 27 -5.00 -17.09 -2.85
CA LEU A 27 -5.58 -16.23 -1.81
C LEU A 27 -7.06 -15.94 -2.07
N ALA A 28 -7.42 -15.63 -3.30
CA ALA A 28 -8.81 -15.37 -3.68
C ALA A 28 -9.67 -16.61 -3.49
N ARG A 29 -9.19 -17.78 -3.94
CA ARG A 29 -9.89 -19.07 -3.80
C ARG A 29 -10.11 -19.44 -2.33
N GLU A 30 -9.08 -19.32 -1.50
CA GLU A 30 -9.18 -19.59 -0.06
C GLU A 30 -10.13 -18.61 0.65
N SER A 31 -10.24 -17.39 0.13
CA SER A 31 -11.16 -16.37 0.61
C SER A 31 -12.61 -16.54 0.11
N GLY A 32 -12.86 -17.50 -0.77
CA GLY A 32 -14.18 -17.72 -1.37
C GLY A 32 -14.59 -16.69 -2.42
N PHE A 33 -13.64 -15.91 -2.94
CA PHE A 33 -13.87 -14.87 -3.93
C PHE A 33 -13.28 -15.21 -5.31
N SER A 34 -13.84 -14.60 -6.36
CA SER A 34 -13.14 -14.53 -7.64
C SER A 34 -11.88 -13.64 -7.48
N ARG A 35 -10.83 -13.91 -8.31
CA ARG A 35 -9.60 -13.11 -8.31
C ARG A 35 -9.85 -11.60 -8.42
N TRP A 36 -10.78 -11.21 -9.31
CA TRP A 36 -11.10 -9.80 -9.53
C TRP A 36 -11.74 -9.17 -8.29
N HIS A 37 -12.72 -9.85 -7.71
CA HIS A 37 -13.43 -9.37 -6.52
C HIS A 37 -12.49 -9.27 -5.32
N PHE A 38 -11.68 -10.32 -5.08
CA PHE A 38 -10.66 -10.32 -4.03
C PHE A 38 -9.66 -9.17 -4.20
N SER A 39 -9.11 -9.00 -5.42
CA SER A 39 -8.11 -7.94 -5.66
C SER A 39 -8.67 -6.55 -5.42
N ARG A 40 -9.94 -6.31 -5.78
CA ARG A 40 -10.61 -5.05 -5.55
C ARG A 40 -10.83 -4.81 -4.05
N LEU A 41 -11.42 -5.77 -3.34
CA LEU A 41 -11.64 -5.67 -1.90
C LEU A 41 -10.33 -5.47 -1.13
N PHE A 42 -9.31 -6.25 -1.49
CA PHE A 42 -7.99 -6.13 -0.88
C PHE A 42 -7.39 -4.74 -1.09
N GLN A 43 -7.44 -4.21 -2.32
CA GLN A 43 -6.92 -2.89 -2.63
C GLN A 43 -7.71 -1.77 -1.94
N GLU A 44 -9.03 -1.88 -1.87
CA GLU A 44 -9.89 -0.92 -1.16
C GLU A 44 -9.59 -0.90 0.34
N THR A 45 -9.29 -2.06 0.95
CA THR A 45 -9.05 -2.18 2.39
C THR A 45 -7.59 -1.95 2.77
N VAL A 46 -6.64 -2.48 1.99
CA VAL A 46 -5.19 -2.45 2.29
C VAL A 46 -4.48 -1.27 1.61
N GLY A 47 -5.12 -0.65 0.62
CA GLY A 47 -4.60 0.52 -0.12
C GLY A 47 -3.73 0.17 -1.32
N ILE A 48 -3.23 -1.06 -1.45
CA ILE A 48 -2.42 -1.53 -2.58
C ILE A 48 -2.90 -2.90 -3.07
N PRO A 49 -2.66 -3.25 -4.36
CA PRO A 49 -3.03 -4.56 -4.90
C PRO A 49 -2.35 -5.71 -4.15
N PRO A 50 -2.99 -6.88 -4.03
CA PRO A 50 -2.45 -8.02 -3.28
C PRO A 50 -1.10 -8.52 -3.82
N ALA A 51 -0.87 -8.49 -5.14
CA ALA A 51 0.41 -8.86 -5.74
C ALA A 51 1.53 -7.87 -5.38
N GLN A 52 1.21 -6.58 -5.28
CA GLN A 52 2.16 -5.57 -4.84
C GLN A 52 2.46 -5.73 -3.35
N TYR A 53 1.45 -5.99 -2.53
CA TYR A 53 1.62 -6.25 -1.10
C TYR A 53 2.52 -7.48 -0.87
N LEU A 54 2.27 -8.59 -1.56
CA LEU A 54 3.12 -9.80 -1.49
C LEU A 54 4.59 -9.47 -1.84
N THR A 55 4.80 -8.72 -2.93
CA THR A 55 6.15 -8.29 -3.35
C THR A 55 6.80 -7.43 -2.28
N LEU A 56 6.09 -6.44 -1.74
CA LEU A 56 6.59 -5.56 -0.68
C LEU A 56 7.01 -6.35 0.56
N ARG A 57 6.18 -7.30 1.01
CA ARG A 57 6.49 -8.14 2.17
C ARG A 57 7.72 -9.02 1.92
N ARG A 58 7.83 -9.63 0.74
CA ARG A 58 9.02 -10.39 0.33
C ARG A 58 10.29 -9.55 0.38
N LEU A 59 10.25 -8.32 -0.13
CA LEU A 59 11.37 -7.37 -0.08
C LEU A 59 11.76 -7.01 1.36
N GLN A 60 10.79 -6.71 2.22
CA GLN A 60 11.01 -6.35 3.62
C GLN A 60 11.69 -7.49 4.39
N PHE A 61 11.18 -8.71 4.24
CA PHE A 61 11.72 -9.88 4.94
C PHE A 61 13.08 -10.33 4.38
N ALA A 62 13.29 -10.20 3.06
CA ALA A 62 14.62 -10.44 2.46
C ALA A 62 15.66 -9.44 2.98
N ALA A 63 15.31 -8.16 3.09
CA ALA A 63 16.19 -7.14 3.69
C ALA A 63 16.50 -7.45 5.15
N TYR A 64 15.50 -7.85 5.92
CA TYR A 64 15.70 -8.25 7.32
C TYR A 64 16.62 -9.46 7.43
N ALA A 65 16.43 -10.51 6.62
CA ALA A 65 17.27 -11.69 6.60
C ALA A 65 18.72 -11.37 6.19
N ALA A 66 18.91 -10.49 5.18
CA ALA A 66 20.24 -10.06 4.76
C ALA A 66 21.00 -9.29 5.85
N LYS A 67 20.31 -8.54 6.70
CA LYS A 67 20.91 -7.88 7.88
C LYS A 67 21.51 -8.84 8.90
N SER A 68 21.05 -10.08 8.92
CA SER A 68 21.60 -11.13 9.78
C SER A 68 22.89 -11.77 9.21
N GLY A 69 23.51 -11.14 8.18
CA GLY A 69 24.78 -11.58 7.58
C GLY A 69 24.60 -12.54 6.39
N ARG A 70 23.38 -12.73 5.89
CA ARG A 70 23.12 -13.56 4.71
C ARG A 70 23.35 -12.77 3.42
N SER A 71 23.73 -13.47 2.35
CA SER A 71 23.89 -12.86 1.04
C SER A 71 22.57 -12.30 0.51
N LEU A 72 22.60 -11.09 -0.06
CA LEU A 72 21.44 -10.49 -0.74
C LEU A 72 20.93 -11.36 -1.89
N THR A 73 21.81 -12.04 -2.61
CA THR A 73 21.42 -12.93 -3.71
C THR A 73 20.69 -14.16 -3.19
N GLU A 74 21.19 -14.78 -2.14
CA GLU A 74 20.56 -15.94 -1.50
C GLU A 74 19.20 -15.56 -0.92
N THR A 75 19.12 -14.44 -0.21
CA THR A 75 17.84 -13.97 0.35
C THR A 75 16.83 -13.61 -0.72
N ALA A 76 17.25 -13.00 -1.84
CA ALA A 76 16.36 -12.72 -2.94
C ALA A 76 15.71 -13.99 -3.51
N LEU A 77 16.52 -15.02 -3.79
CA LEU A 77 16.02 -16.30 -4.29
C LEU A 77 15.13 -17.01 -3.26
N GLU A 78 15.52 -17.02 -1.99
CA GLU A 78 14.74 -17.63 -0.90
C GLU A 78 13.37 -16.99 -0.73
N TYR A 79 13.26 -15.67 -0.95
CA TYR A 79 11.99 -14.94 -0.87
C TYR A 79 11.25 -14.84 -2.21
N GLY A 80 11.48 -15.78 -3.13
CA GLY A 80 10.66 -16.01 -4.31
C GLY A 80 10.90 -15.03 -5.46
N PHE A 81 12.10 -14.46 -5.55
CA PHE A 81 12.52 -13.72 -6.74
C PHE A 81 13.31 -14.65 -7.67
N ASP A 82 13.01 -14.66 -8.95
CA ASP A 82 13.69 -15.52 -9.94
C ASP A 82 15.17 -15.18 -10.13
N SER A 83 15.55 -13.94 -9.81
CA SER A 83 16.93 -13.48 -9.93
C SER A 83 17.21 -12.27 -9.02
N TYR A 84 18.49 -12.06 -8.71
CA TYR A 84 18.92 -10.86 -7.99
C TYR A 84 18.60 -9.56 -8.78
N ALA A 85 18.68 -9.60 -10.11
CA ALA A 85 18.35 -8.43 -10.94
C ALA A 85 16.86 -8.05 -10.82
N GLY A 86 15.96 -9.03 -10.79
CA GLY A 86 14.53 -8.84 -10.55
C GLY A 86 14.26 -8.26 -9.16
N PHE A 87 14.86 -8.85 -8.13
CA PHE A 87 14.84 -8.36 -6.76
C PHE A 87 15.32 -6.90 -6.68
N TYR A 88 16.48 -6.59 -7.24
CA TYR A 88 17.07 -5.25 -7.21
C TYR A 88 16.13 -4.20 -7.83
N LYS A 89 15.58 -4.48 -9.01
CA LYS A 89 14.62 -3.58 -9.69
C LYS A 89 13.37 -3.35 -8.84
N ALA A 90 12.80 -4.42 -8.28
CA ALA A 90 11.64 -4.32 -7.41
C ALA A 90 11.98 -3.52 -6.14
N PHE A 91 13.15 -3.76 -5.55
CA PHE A 91 13.61 -3.07 -4.34
C PHE A 91 13.77 -1.57 -4.57
N VAL A 92 14.45 -1.16 -5.64
CA VAL A 92 14.62 0.27 -5.97
C VAL A 92 13.28 0.94 -6.25
N ARG A 93 12.37 0.25 -6.94
CA ARG A 93 11.02 0.77 -7.20
C ARG A 93 10.25 1.00 -5.90
N GLU A 94 10.35 0.08 -4.92
CA GLU A 94 9.56 0.16 -3.68
C GLU A 94 10.19 1.08 -2.61
N PHE A 95 11.52 1.11 -2.51
CA PHE A 95 12.24 1.84 -1.44
C PHE A 95 13.03 3.07 -1.93
N GLY A 96 13.08 3.34 -3.23
CA GLY A 96 13.77 4.49 -3.81
C GLY A 96 15.30 4.44 -3.72
N CYS A 97 15.89 3.37 -3.18
CA CYS A 97 17.34 3.20 -3.04
C CYS A 97 17.77 1.75 -3.25
N SER A 98 19.07 1.52 -3.43
CA SER A 98 19.59 0.15 -3.58
C SER A 98 19.45 -0.67 -2.29
N PRO A 99 19.36 -2.01 -2.38
CA PRO A 99 19.33 -2.88 -1.19
C PRO A 99 20.50 -2.64 -0.24
N SER A 100 21.71 -2.53 -0.76
CA SER A 100 22.93 -2.29 0.02
C SER A 100 22.89 -0.93 0.75
N GLU A 101 22.39 0.10 0.09
CA GLU A 101 22.20 1.41 0.68
C GLU A 101 21.14 1.40 1.78
N TYR A 102 20.03 0.73 1.53
CA TYR A 102 18.97 0.55 2.53
C TYR A 102 19.50 -0.17 3.77
N LEU A 103 20.21 -1.29 3.59
CA LEU A 103 20.82 -2.03 4.68
C LEU A 103 21.82 -1.19 5.50
N ARG A 104 22.54 -0.30 4.86
CA ARG A 104 23.48 0.59 5.55
C ARG A 104 22.77 1.65 6.41
N LYS A 105 21.66 2.22 5.89
CA LYS A 105 20.96 3.35 6.51
C LYS A 105 19.95 2.94 7.58
N HIS A 106 19.38 1.73 7.48
CA HIS A 106 18.29 1.30 8.36
C HIS A 106 18.73 0.19 9.32
N PRO A 107 18.29 0.19 10.59
CA PRO A 107 18.58 -0.89 11.53
C PRO A 107 17.89 -2.19 11.12
N ALA A 108 18.41 -3.33 11.62
CA ALA A 108 17.75 -4.62 11.47
C ALA A 108 16.48 -4.66 12.34
N ARG A 109 15.33 -4.37 11.74
CA ARG A 109 14.04 -4.48 12.40
C ARG A 109 13.21 -5.53 11.67
N ARG A 110 12.70 -6.52 12.40
CA ARG A 110 11.77 -7.49 11.82
C ARG A 110 10.52 -6.76 11.36
N PRO A 111 10.06 -6.99 10.10
CA PRO A 111 8.81 -6.41 9.64
C PRO A 111 7.65 -6.81 10.55
N GLU A 112 6.92 -5.83 11.03
CA GLU A 112 5.75 -6.05 11.88
C GLU A 112 4.63 -6.71 11.07
N ARG A 113 3.82 -7.51 11.76
CA ARG A 113 2.59 -8.05 11.18
C ARG A 113 1.64 -6.90 10.88
N PHE A 114 1.13 -6.85 9.66
CA PHE A 114 0.08 -5.90 9.35
C PHE A 114 -1.24 -6.38 9.96
N GLN A 115 -1.84 -5.56 10.79
CA GLN A 115 -3.15 -5.82 11.37
C GLN A 115 -4.14 -4.84 10.77
N LEU A 116 -5.18 -5.39 10.16
CA LEU A 116 -6.39 -4.61 9.91
C LEU A 116 -6.98 -4.33 11.29
N GLU A 117 -6.92 -3.08 11.70
CA GLU A 117 -7.46 -2.69 13.01
C GLU A 117 -8.91 -3.13 13.11
N LYS A 118 -9.23 -3.86 14.18
CA LYS A 118 -10.62 -4.21 14.53
C LYS A 118 -11.42 -3.01 15.05
N GLU A 119 -10.72 -1.95 15.32
CA GLU A 119 -11.37 -0.69 15.61
C GLU A 119 -11.98 -0.18 14.32
N GLU A 120 -13.25 0.25 14.45
CA GLU A 120 -13.92 1.07 13.47
C GLU A 120 -12.87 1.78 12.64
N HIS A 121 -12.74 1.39 11.36
CA HIS A 121 -11.98 2.23 10.45
C HIS A 121 -12.45 3.62 10.83
N LYS A 122 -11.60 4.39 11.46
CA LYS A 122 -11.82 5.82 11.50
C LYS A 122 -11.81 6.19 10.03
N MET A 123 -12.97 6.04 9.42
CA MET A 123 -13.29 6.71 8.19
C MET A 123 -12.66 8.06 8.36
N LEU A 124 -11.98 8.58 7.39
CA LEU A 124 -11.46 9.93 7.40
C LEU A 124 -12.59 10.85 7.91
N THR A 125 -12.69 10.94 9.25
CA THR A 125 -13.80 11.67 9.87
C THR A 125 -13.61 13.14 9.56
N HIS A 126 -14.68 13.87 9.49
CA HIS A 126 -14.62 15.33 9.30
C HIS A 126 -13.70 16.02 10.31
N GLU A 127 -13.56 15.50 11.53
CA GLU A 127 -12.64 16.02 12.55
C GLU A 127 -11.17 15.76 12.19
N ILE A 128 -10.84 14.54 11.77
CA ILE A 128 -9.48 14.19 11.32
C ILE A 128 -9.12 14.99 10.08
N ALA A 129 -10.05 15.09 9.12
CA ALA A 129 -9.86 15.86 7.90
C ALA A 129 -9.61 17.35 8.20
N LYS A 130 -10.41 17.95 9.07
CA LYS A 130 -10.23 19.36 9.48
C LYS A 130 -8.90 19.59 10.20
N ALA A 131 -8.48 18.68 11.06
CA ALA A 131 -7.19 18.75 11.72
C ALA A 131 -6.02 18.67 10.73
N ALA A 132 -6.10 17.83 9.72
CA ALA A 132 -5.11 17.74 8.65
C ALA A 132 -5.12 19.01 7.78
N LEU A 133 -6.29 19.47 7.36
CA LEU A 133 -6.47 20.65 6.51
C LEU A 133 -6.06 21.98 7.20
N ALA A 134 -6.01 22.02 8.52
CA ALA A 134 -5.51 23.17 9.28
C ALA A 134 -4.04 23.51 8.91
N HIS A 135 -3.24 22.53 8.50
CA HIS A 135 -1.86 22.77 8.03
C HIS A 135 -1.79 23.64 6.77
N TRP A 136 -2.87 23.67 5.99
CA TRP A 136 -2.99 24.47 4.76
C TRP A 136 -3.96 25.66 4.91
N ASN A 137 -4.35 26.01 6.16
CA ASN A 137 -5.36 27.03 6.47
C ASN A 137 -6.74 26.75 5.82
N LEU A 138 -7.09 25.48 5.71
CA LEU A 138 -8.35 24.97 5.11
C LEU A 138 -9.28 24.30 6.13
N GLU A 139 -9.13 24.59 7.42
CA GLU A 139 -9.95 24.01 8.49
C GLU A 139 -11.44 24.30 8.35
N ASN A 140 -11.80 25.36 7.61
CA ASN A 140 -13.18 25.75 7.33
C ASN A 140 -13.70 25.24 5.97
N ALA A 141 -12.95 24.38 5.28
CA ALA A 141 -13.35 23.81 4.00
C ALA A 141 -14.63 22.98 4.13
N SER A 142 -15.46 22.99 3.10
CA SER A 142 -16.58 22.06 3.00
C SER A 142 -16.05 20.66 2.73
N LEU A 143 -16.60 19.67 3.43
CA LEU A 143 -16.21 18.26 3.30
C LEU A 143 -17.43 17.45 2.91
N GLU A 144 -17.33 16.72 1.82
CA GLU A 144 -18.37 15.87 1.28
C GLU A 144 -17.83 14.45 1.04
N GLU A 145 -18.73 13.48 0.99
CA GLU A 145 -18.38 12.10 0.62
C GLU A 145 -17.84 12.05 -0.81
N TYR A 146 -16.68 11.42 -0.98
CA TYR A 146 -16.13 11.17 -2.31
C TYR A 146 -16.63 9.84 -2.86
N ARG A 147 -17.16 9.88 -4.08
CA ARG A 147 -17.57 8.69 -4.83
C ARG A 147 -16.74 8.57 -6.10
N TYR A 148 -16.27 7.35 -6.39
CA TYR A 148 -15.54 7.10 -7.63
C TYR A 148 -16.39 7.42 -8.87
N PRO A 149 -15.95 8.30 -9.78
CA PRO A 149 -16.72 8.68 -10.96
C PRO A 149 -17.11 7.51 -11.85
N SER A 150 -16.26 6.49 -11.94
CA SER A 150 -16.45 5.32 -12.80
C SER A 150 -17.46 4.30 -12.28
N SER A 151 -17.70 4.24 -10.97
CA SER A 151 -18.51 3.19 -10.34
C SER A 151 -19.61 3.72 -9.42
N GLY A 152 -19.54 4.99 -9.01
CA GLY A 152 -20.45 5.59 -8.03
C GLY A 152 -20.28 5.07 -6.61
N TYR A 153 -19.31 4.16 -6.35
CA TYR A 153 -19.05 3.64 -5.01
C TYR A 153 -18.44 4.70 -4.09
N LEU A 154 -18.88 4.70 -2.84
CA LEU A 154 -18.31 5.53 -1.77
C LEU A 154 -16.87 5.11 -1.50
N CYS A 155 -15.96 6.08 -1.44
CA CYS A 155 -14.60 5.87 -0.94
C CYS A 155 -14.54 6.22 0.54
N GLU A 156 -14.48 5.21 1.39
CA GLU A 156 -14.51 5.41 2.85
C GLU A 156 -13.30 6.19 3.39
N ASN A 157 -12.18 6.18 2.64
CA ASN A 157 -10.93 6.85 3.02
C ASN A 157 -10.67 8.14 2.23
N CYS A 158 -11.70 8.70 1.58
CA CYS A 158 -11.60 9.91 0.78
C CYS A 158 -12.73 10.87 1.11
N LEU A 159 -12.38 12.15 1.18
CA LEU A 159 -13.36 13.24 1.28
C LEU A 159 -13.14 14.25 0.15
N TRP A 160 -14.22 14.76 -0.40
CA TRP A 160 -14.23 15.85 -1.36
C TRP A 160 -14.12 17.17 -0.60
N VAL A 161 -13.15 17.99 -0.94
CA VAL A 161 -12.83 19.23 -0.21
C VAL A 161 -13.14 20.41 -1.12
N ASN A 162 -14.03 21.29 -0.69
CA ASN A 162 -14.52 22.48 -1.42
C ASN A 162 -15.05 22.21 -2.83
N GLY A 163 -15.34 20.97 -3.21
CA GLY A 163 -15.68 20.61 -4.58
C GLY A 163 -14.51 20.69 -5.57
N GLU A 164 -13.28 20.82 -5.10
CA GLU A 164 -12.10 21.06 -5.95
C GLU A 164 -11.07 19.93 -5.87
N PHE A 165 -10.82 19.35 -4.70
CA PHE A 165 -9.82 18.30 -4.54
C PHE A 165 -10.25 17.20 -3.57
N VAL A 166 -9.57 16.07 -3.62
CA VAL A 166 -9.83 14.89 -2.80
C VAL A 166 -8.78 14.77 -1.71
N LEU A 167 -9.20 14.82 -0.44
CA LEU A 167 -8.38 14.43 0.68
C LEU A 167 -8.46 12.91 0.84
N LYS A 168 -7.31 12.22 0.82
CA LYS A 168 -7.24 10.77 0.93
C LYS A 168 -6.35 10.35 2.09
N GLU A 169 -6.82 9.43 2.90
CA GLU A 169 -6.02 8.74 3.91
C GLU A 169 -5.46 7.44 3.35
N SER A 170 -4.20 7.15 3.64
CA SER A 170 -3.59 5.87 3.33
C SER A 170 -2.82 5.32 4.54
N PRO A 171 -3.03 4.06 4.92
CA PRO A 171 -2.27 3.40 5.98
C PRO A 171 -0.80 3.16 5.59
N PHE A 172 -0.45 3.37 4.32
CA PHE A 172 0.89 3.18 3.79
C PHE A 172 1.52 4.51 3.40
N ARG A 173 2.48 4.96 4.20
CA ARG A 173 3.20 6.21 3.98
C ARG A 173 3.76 6.37 2.56
N GLY A 174 4.28 5.31 1.96
CA GLY A 174 4.88 5.37 0.62
C GLY A 174 3.87 5.37 -0.55
N VAL A 175 2.58 5.15 -0.32
CA VAL A 175 1.57 5.14 -1.41
C VAL A 175 1.23 6.56 -1.82
N LEU A 176 0.98 7.45 -0.86
CA LEU A 176 0.66 8.86 -1.14
C LEU A 176 1.84 9.58 -1.81
N GLU A 177 3.07 9.29 -1.37
CA GLU A 177 4.28 9.85 -1.99
C GLU A 177 4.44 9.43 -3.46
N LYS A 178 4.09 8.18 -3.79
CA LYS A 178 4.11 7.68 -5.18
C LYS A 178 2.99 8.28 -6.03
N GLU A 179 1.80 8.41 -5.48
CA GLU A 179 0.67 9.05 -6.17
C GLU A 179 0.99 10.52 -6.46
N ALA A 180 1.59 11.24 -5.53
CA ALA A 180 2.04 12.62 -5.70
C ALA A 180 3.10 12.73 -6.82
N ALA A 181 4.13 11.88 -6.79
CA ALA A 181 5.18 11.86 -7.81
C ALA A 181 4.63 11.52 -9.20
N LEU A 182 3.65 10.61 -9.30
CA LEU A 182 2.99 10.28 -10.55
C LEU A 182 2.17 11.46 -11.07
N SER A 183 1.46 12.17 -10.20
CA SER A 183 0.68 13.36 -10.57
C SER A 183 1.59 14.46 -11.14
N GLU A 184 2.73 14.75 -10.52
CA GLU A 184 3.71 15.68 -11.06
C GLU A 184 4.22 15.28 -12.44
N GLN A 185 4.49 13.97 -12.67
CA GLN A 185 4.92 13.49 -13.98
C GLN A 185 3.83 13.66 -15.03
N LEU A 186 2.58 13.31 -14.72
CA LEU A 186 1.45 13.46 -15.64
C LEU A 186 1.23 14.94 -16.01
N THR A 187 1.31 15.85 -15.05
CA THR A 187 1.21 17.29 -15.29
C THR A 187 2.31 17.80 -16.22
N ARG A 188 3.56 17.33 -16.07
CA ARG A 188 4.67 17.67 -16.98
C ARG A 188 4.44 17.21 -18.42
N PHE A 189 3.65 16.16 -18.63
CA PHE A 189 3.27 15.68 -19.97
C PHE A 189 1.98 16.32 -20.51
N GLY A 190 1.42 17.33 -19.81
CA GLY A 190 0.20 18.02 -20.22
C GLY A 190 -1.07 17.17 -20.06
N LEU A 191 -1.02 16.13 -19.23
CA LEU A 191 -2.18 15.33 -18.86
C LEU A 191 -2.81 15.93 -17.61
N GLU A 192 -4.14 16.01 -17.59
CA GLU A 192 -4.87 16.42 -16.39
C GLU A 192 -4.68 15.35 -15.30
N ALA A 193 -3.96 15.69 -14.27
CA ALA A 193 -3.80 14.88 -13.09
C ALA A 193 -4.27 15.66 -11.86
N PRO A 194 -4.84 15.00 -10.85
CA PRO A 194 -5.18 15.67 -9.61
C PRO A 194 -3.91 16.29 -9.01
N ASP A 195 -4.00 17.55 -8.58
CA ASP A 195 -2.92 18.18 -7.83
C ASP A 195 -2.78 17.51 -6.46
N PHE A 196 -1.69 16.77 -6.30
CA PHE A 196 -1.31 16.22 -5.01
C PHE A 196 -0.46 17.24 -4.26
N GLN A 197 -0.97 17.69 -3.11
CA GLN A 197 -0.18 18.39 -2.11
C GLN A 197 0.24 17.38 -1.04
N PRO A 198 1.54 17.19 -0.79
CA PRO A 198 2.06 16.21 0.18
C PRO A 198 1.73 16.56 1.62
#